data_f47a6470084626ab26b2223cf1a72675
#
_entry.id   f47a6470084626ab26b2223cf1a72675
#
_cell.length_a   1.000
_cell.length_b   1.000
_cell.length_c   1.000
_cell.angle_alpha   90.00
_cell.angle_beta   90.00
_cell.angle_gamma   90.00
#
_symmetry.space_group_name_H-M   'P 1'
#
loop_
_entity.id
_entity.type
_entity.pdbx_description
1 polymer ?
#
loop_
_entity_poly.entity_id
_entity_poly.type
_entity_poly.pdbx_seq_one_letter_code
_entity_poly.pdbx_strand_id
1 'polypeptide(L)'
;MSGGSGKGTVLQRLLAASGVAILAVSAATTQIAMSPVGAIQPEKTKPVASDEDDVLIMKSTNLEIRGRILSETDTKIKFKGVQSGISFETEYDKSEILTIKRGKRAPDQTTPGAPNTDSVKVDPNKVPQPTGKEPVKPLADQTGKTKVYVATLKGTFGEDISETPLRNILKDAASQHAEVVIFELDNKWEQGGERLPDEVGELGFVFAAERLTPILTNELPTIFGLAKQPSPRVIFWVKQAMGASALLPFCAKDIYMSSDSRIGGIGGLTQMFKTGDEVVKSKLYSAHLGHAQGWAISGGYDPRIINALCVVEYWLSCKVTGEQVEYYERNADPLKGEELLTDDGTDARADTVKERISGDGNDVLTLDAKKALRLRISKGTADDLDSLLYALKLDRSGLRVDAKSKSITEGWSKQLADAKKQYRKLWEEAGDVRVDAPGDYDARTKARGIRKRKFEAMLSVWDRYHEGMMPWAPQNRLPMEEQLKQYIERIKIEQNADKPR
;
A
#
# COMPACT_ATOMS: atom_id res chain seq x y z
N MET A 1 18.47 58.20 5.42
CA MET A 1 18.10 57.95 6.82
C MET A 1 17.06 56.85 6.79
N SER A 2 17.41 55.64 6.82
CA SER A 2 17.82 54.71 7.90
C SER A 2 16.63 54.25 8.70
N GLY A 3 16.45 52.94 8.67
CA GLY A 3 15.66 52.24 9.64
C GLY A 3 15.14 50.91 9.16
N GLY A 4 16.00 49.97 8.81
CA GLY A 4 15.62 48.58 8.63
C GLY A 4 15.63 47.87 10.00
N SER A 5 14.53 47.27 10.36
CA SER A 5 14.41 46.45 11.57
C SER A 5 14.33 44.96 11.20
N GLY A 6 15.35 44.22 11.56
CA GLY A 6 15.46 42.76 11.36
C GLY A 6 14.52 41.98 12.25
N LYS A 7 13.72 41.14 11.61
CA LYS A 7 13.00 40.03 12.22
C LYS A 7 13.39 38.71 11.52
N GLY A 8 14.60 38.28 11.72
CA GLY A 8 15.07 37.06 11.09
C GLY A 8 16.15 36.34 11.88
N THR A 9 15.96 36.07 13.18
CA THR A 9 17.12 35.52 13.89
C THR A 9 16.83 34.52 15.03
N VAL A 10 15.59 34.16 15.29
CA VAL A 10 15.30 33.20 16.38
C VAL A 10 15.27 31.74 15.86
N LEU A 11 14.84 31.53 14.64
CA LEU A 11 14.79 30.17 14.07
C LEU A 11 16.19 29.61 13.74
N GLN A 12 17.15 30.48 13.37
CA GLN A 12 18.53 30.04 13.08
C GLN A 12 19.32 29.65 14.33
N ARG A 13 18.99 30.17 15.52
CA ARG A 13 19.71 29.82 16.75
C ARG A 13 19.36 28.48 17.34
N LEU A 14 18.17 27.91 17.04
CA LEU A 14 17.81 26.54 17.44
C LEU A 14 18.48 25.47 16.57
N LEU A 15 18.81 25.80 15.33
CA LEU A 15 19.50 24.91 14.40
C LEU A 15 21.01 24.86 14.61
N ALA A 16 21.62 25.92 15.17
CA ALA A 16 23.06 25.97 15.43
C ALA A 16 23.50 25.16 16.66
N ALA A 17 22.57 24.76 17.53
CA ALA A 17 22.87 23.93 18.71
C ALA A 17 22.70 22.40 18.42
N SER A 18 22.28 22.05 17.24
CA SER A 18 22.15 20.66 16.79
C SER A 18 23.34 20.29 15.90
N GLY A 19 24.54 20.33 16.47
CA GLY A 19 25.72 19.72 15.88
C GLY A 19 25.46 18.22 15.75
N VAL A 20 25.23 17.76 14.52
CA VAL A 20 25.16 16.33 14.17
C VAL A 20 26.57 15.78 14.33
N ALA A 21 26.87 15.24 15.50
CA ALA A 21 28.00 14.35 15.71
C ALA A 21 27.58 12.96 15.21
N ILE A 22 28.01 12.63 14.01
CA ILE A 22 28.00 11.23 13.52
C ILE A 22 29.09 10.52 14.32
N LEU A 23 28.73 9.84 15.40
CA LEU A 23 29.56 8.91 16.11
C LEU A 23 29.45 7.55 15.46
N ALA A 24 30.49 7.16 14.75
CA ALA A 24 30.77 5.80 14.39
C ALA A 24 30.94 4.97 15.69
N VAL A 25 30.00 4.08 15.98
CA VAL A 25 30.11 3.15 17.10
C VAL A 25 30.89 1.92 16.62
N SER A 26 32.17 1.89 16.99
CA SER A 26 33.00 0.68 16.99
C SER A 26 32.45 -0.29 18.04
N ALA A 27 32.24 -1.52 17.62
CA ALA A 27 31.89 -2.62 18.49
C ALA A 27 33.03 -2.92 19.46
N ALA A 28 32.81 -2.73 20.76
CA ALA A 28 33.59 -3.33 21.81
C ALA A 28 32.66 -4.18 22.68
N THR A 29 32.84 -5.48 22.58
CA THR A 29 32.22 -6.51 23.41
C THR A 29 32.72 -6.38 24.86
N THR A 30 31.79 -6.10 25.78
CA THR A 30 32.04 -6.32 27.21
C THR A 30 30.91 -7.22 27.75
N GLN A 31 31.26 -8.45 28.06
CA GLN A 31 30.41 -9.40 28.77
C GLN A 31 30.24 -8.93 30.22
N ILE A 32 29.01 -8.65 30.64
CA ILE A 32 28.65 -8.58 32.04
C ILE A 32 27.59 -9.66 32.30
N ALA A 33 27.99 -10.65 33.08
CA ALA A 33 27.10 -11.71 33.57
C ALA A 33 26.13 -11.11 34.60
N MET A 34 24.83 -11.22 34.35
CA MET A 34 23.78 -11.05 35.39
C MET A 34 22.83 -12.25 35.36
N SER A 35 22.69 -12.84 36.55
CA SER A 35 21.81 -13.98 36.83
C SER A 35 20.33 -13.64 36.66
N PRO A 36 19.46 -14.61 36.37
CA PRO A 36 18.10 -14.36 35.90
C PRO A 36 17.12 -14.22 37.05
N VAL A 37 16.34 -13.14 37.03
CA VAL A 37 15.05 -13.06 37.72
C VAL A 37 13.97 -13.37 36.71
N GLY A 38 13.11 -14.36 37.03
CA GLY A 38 12.13 -14.93 36.14
C GLY A 38 11.14 -13.94 35.54
N ALA A 39 11.11 -13.87 34.23
CA ALA A 39 10.05 -13.24 33.46
C ALA A 39 9.14 -14.34 32.89
N ILE A 40 7.87 -14.28 33.25
CA ILE A 40 6.80 -15.10 32.65
C ILE A 40 6.69 -14.64 31.19
N GLN A 41 7.15 -15.47 30.28
CA GLN A 41 6.93 -15.28 28.84
C GLN A 41 5.48 -15.69 28.49
N PRO A 42 4.76 -14.91 27.64
CA PRO A 42 3.55 -15.43 27.02
C PRO A 42 3.93 -16.56 26.08
N GLU A 43 3.32 -17.70 26.30
CA GLU A 43 3.46 -18.94 25.54
C GLU A 43 3.13 -18.66 24.06
N LYS A 44 4.16 -18.67 23.21
CA LYS A 44 3.97 -18.70 21.76
C LYS A 44 3.42 -20.08 21.43
N THR A 45 2.11 -20.18 21.23
CA THR A 45 1.48 -21.33 20.61
C THR A 45 2.11 -21.54 19.22
N LYS A 46 3.04 -22.48 19.14
CA LYS A 46 3.48 -23.04 17.85
C LYS A 46 2.25 -23.65 17.18
N PRO A 47 2.00 -23.41 15.89
CA PRO A 47 0.96 -24.12 15.18
C PRO A 47 1.26 -25.63 15.34
N VAL A 48 0.27 -26.38 15.81
CA VAL A 48 0.36 -27.83 15.93
C VAL A 48 0.60 -28.39 14.54
N ALA A 49 1.77 -28.98 14.35
CA ALA A 49 2.12 -29.66 13.12
C ALA A 49 1.17 -30.85 12.95
N SER A 50 0.35 -30.86 11.89
CA SER A 50 -0.34 -32.08 11.51
C SER A 50 0.70 -33.02 10.91
N ASP A 51 0.72 -34.29 11.35
CA ASP A 51 1.58 -35.34 10.81
C ASP A 51 1.27 -35.65 9.32
N GLU A 52 0.34 -34.94 8.72
CA GLU A 52 -0.16 -35.11 7.37
C GLU A 52 0.53 -34.21 6.32
N ASP A 53 1.29 -33.19 6.76
CA ASP A 53 1.95 -32.26 5.85
C ASP A 53 3.29 -32.78 5.32
N ASP A 54 3.53 -32.58 4.02
CA ASP A 54 4.84 -32.79 3.41
C ASP A 54 5.76 -31.60 3.76
N VAL A 55 7.06 -31.85 3.94
CA VAL A 55 8.03 -30.79 4.24
C VAL A 55 9.17 -30.81 3.23
N LEU A 56 9.41 -29.67 2.59
CA LEU A 56 10.59 -29.44 1.76
C LEU A 56 11.64 -28.67 2.55
N ILE A 57 12.90 -29.11 2.54
CA ILE A 57 14.03 -28.39 3.11
C ILE A 57 14.92 -27.91 1.96
N MET A 58 15.09 -26.59 1.83
CA MET A 58 15.84 -25.97 0.73
C MET A 58 17.35 -26.01 1.01
N LYS A 59 18.18 -26.30 -0.01
CA LYS A 59 19.66 -26.39 0.12
C LYS A 59 20.29 -25.04 0.46
N SER A 60 19.85 -23.97 -0.18
CA SER A 60 20.48 -22.65 -0.10
C SER A 60 20.25 -21.95 1.25
N THR A 61 19.10 -22.17 1.88
CA THR A 61 18.66 -21.42 3.07
C THR A 61 18.40 -22.28 4.29
N ASN A 62 18.42 -23.61 4.13
CA ASN A 62 17.99 -24.58 5.16
C ASN A 62 16.55 -24.32 5.67
N LEU A 63 15.72 -23.65 4.84
CA LEU A 63 14.36 -23.27 5.16
C LEU A 63 13.43 -24.48 5.03
N GLU A 64 12.64 -24.74 6.08
CA GLU A 64 11.57 -25.73 6.05
C GLU A 64 10.27 -25.11 5.53
N ILE A 65 9.76 -25.64 4.40
CA ILE A 65 8.48 -25.23 3.80
C ILE A 65 7.49 -26.39 4.00
N ARG A 66 6.37 -26.13 4.67
CA ARG A 66 5.34 -27.11 4.97
C ARG A 66 4.15 -26.95 4.04
N GLY A 67 3.57 -28.08 3.61
CA GLY A 67 2.44 -28.07 2.71
C GLY A 67 2.17 -29.43 2.06
N ARG A 68 1.75 -29.42 0.80
CA ARG A 68 1.39 -30.63 0.07
C ARG A 68 2.07 -30.70 -1.29
N ILE A 69 2.70 -31.83 -1.61
CA ILE A 69 3.18 -32.12 -2.97
C ILE A 69 1.95 -32.40 -3.85
N LEU A 70 1.77 -31.60 -4.89
CA LEU A 70 0.66 -31.73 -5.85
C LEU A 70 1.04 -32.65 -7.02
N SER A 71 2.26 -32.50 -7.52
CA SER A 71 2.83 -33.38 -8.55
C SER A 71 4.34 -33.40 -8.44
N GLU A 72 4.95 -34.47 -8.94
CA GLU A 72 6.39 -34.69 -8.93
C GLU A 72 6.82 -35.29 -10.26
N THR A 73 7.84 -34.70 -10.86
CA THR A 73 8.54 -35.21 -12.05
C THR A 73 9.97 -35.59 -11.69
N ASP A 74 10.76 -36.08 -12.65
CA ASP A 74 12.15 -36.42 -12.41
C ASP A 74 12.99 -35.23 -11.95
N THR A 75 12.68 -34.02 -12.41
CA THR A 75 13.46 -32.80 -12.16
C THR A 75 12.77 -31.78 -11.26
N LYS A 76 11.43 -31.79 -11.15
CA LYS A 76 10.64 -30.75 -10.50
C LYS A 76 9.59 -31.29 -9.54
N ILE A 77 9.25 -30.49 -8.54
CA ILE A 77 8.16 -30.74 -7.59
C ILE A 77 7.21 -29.52 -7.59
N LYS A 78 5.95 -29.75 -7.90
CA LYS A 78 4.90 -28.75 -7.70
C LYS A 78 4.34 -28.90 -6.29
N PHE A 79 4.45 -27.84 -5.51
CA PHE A 79 4.18 -27.84 -4.07
C PHE A 79 3.18 -26.74 -3.72
N LYS A 80 2.19 -27.10 -2.90
CA LYS A 80 1.26 -26.15 -2.29
C LYS A 80 1.60 -26.00 -0.82
N GLY A 81 2.12 -24.85 -0.44
CA GLY A 81 2.55 -24.55 0.92
C GLY A 81 1.68 -23.50 1.60
N VAL A 82 1.88 -23.41 2.93
CA VAL A 82 1.35 -22.31 3.74
C VAL A 82 2.51 -21.70 4.51
N GLN A 83 2.79 -20.43 4.27
CA GLN A 83 3.82 -19.69 5.00
C GLN A 83 3.21 -18.41 5.55
N SER A 84 3.33 -18.21 6.86
CA SER A 84 2.75 -17.06 7.57
C SER A 84 1.23 -16.89 7.36
N GLY A 85 0.50 -18.01 7.18
CA GLY A 85 -0.96 -17.99 6.94
C GLY A 85 -1.37 -17.80 5.48
N ILE A 86 -0.42 -17.67 4.56
CA ILE A 86 -0.68 -17.49 3.11
C ILE A 86 -0.43 -18.82 2.42
N SER A 87 -1.45 -19.30 1.68
CA SER A 87 -1.33 -20.49 0.82
C SER A 87 -0.74 -20.09 -0.53
N PHE A 88 0.27 -20.82 -1.00
CA PHE A 88 0.90 -20.61 -2.30
C PHE A 88 1.12 -21.94 -3.03
N GLU A 89 1.17 -21.88 -4.35
CA GLU A 89 1.57 -23.01 -5.20
C GLU A 89 2.81 -22.60 -6.01
N THR A 90 3.88 -23.39 -5.92
CA THR A 90 5.15 -23.10 -6.59
C THR A 90 5.78 -24.39 -7.09
N GLU A 91 6.48 -24.32 -8.22
CA GLU A 91 7.34 -25.37 -8.72
C GLU A 91 8.77 -25.16 -8.22
N TYR A 92 9.34 -26.20 -7.60
CA TYR A 92 10.73 -26.24 -7.14
C TYR A 92 11.53 -27.23 -7.97
N ASP A 93 12.76 -26.86 -8.33
CA ASP A 93 13.70 -27.78 -8.93
C ASP A 93 14.25 -28.74 -7.86
N LYS A 94 14.27 -30.02 -8.11
CA LYS A 94 14.78 -31.01 -7.15
C LYS A 94 16.24 -30.79 -6.80
N SER A 95 17.00 -30.16 -7.68
CA SER A 95 18.38 -29.76 -7.42
C SER A 95 18.52 -28.75 -6.29
N GLU A 96 17.49 -27.94 -6.01
CA GLU A 96 17.45 -26.91 -4.95
C GLU A 96 16.95 -27.45 -3.60
N ILE A 97 16.43 -28.68 -3.57
CA ILE A 97 15.86 -29.29 -2.37
C ILE A 97 16.91 -30.19 -1.71
N LEU A 98 17.15 -29.96 -0.41
CA LEU A 98 18.04 -30.76 0.40
C LEU A 98 17.38 -32.09 0.84
N THR A 99 16.13 -31.99 1.30
CA THR A 99 15.40 -33.15 1.84
C THR A 99 13.88 -32.96 1.61
N ILE A 100 13.23 -34.07 1.28
CA ILE A 100 11.77 -34.16 1.17
C ILE A 100 11.29 -35.10 2.27
N LYS A 101 10.52 -34.58 3.24
CA LYS A 101 9.84 -35.40 4.24
C LYS A 101 8.37 -35.49 3.87
N ARG A 102 7.84 -36.69 3.70
CA ARG A 102 6.43 -36.90 3.35
C ARG A 102 5.61 -37.14 4.60
N GLY A 103 4.46 -36.46 4.68
CA GLY A 103 3.47 -36.65 5.74
C GLY A 103 2.85 -38.05 5.71
N LYS A 104 2.49 -38.59 6.88
CA LYS A 104 1.79 -39.87 7.01
C LYS A 104 0.33 -39.68 6.59
N ARG A 105 -0.03 -40.18 5.41
CA ARG A 105 -1.43 -40.19 4.92
C ARG A 105 -1.95 -41.62 4.90
N ALA A 106 -3.24 -41.78 5.19
CA ALA A 106 -3.96 -42.99 4.89
C ALA A 106 -3.98 -43.19 3.35
N PRO A 107 -3.82 -44.42 2.83
CA PRO A 107 -3.80 -44.66 1.40
C PRO A 107 -5.14 -44.24 0.79
N ASP A 108 -5.12 -43.26 -0.06
CA ASP A 108 -6.25 -42.83 -0.89
C ASP A 108 -6.54 -43.95 -1.92
N GLN A 109 -7.68 -44.59 -1.77
CA GLN A 109 -8.10 -45.64 -2.70
C GLN A 109 -8.58 -44.96 -3.98
N THR A 110 -7.66 -44.76 -4.93
CA THR A 110 -7.93 -44.74 -6.37
C THR A 110 -6.63 -44.71 -7.16
N THR A 111 -6.12 -45.87 -7.46
CA THR A 111 -5.19 -46.04 -8.56
C THR A 111 -5.99 -46.56 -9.76
N PRO A 112 -6.12 -45.80 -10.84
CA PRO A 112 -6.52 -46.38 -12.13
C PRO A 112 -5.32 -47.04 -12.77
N GLY A 113 -5.53 -48.28 -13.22
CA GLY A 113 -4.53 -49.14 -13.84
C GLY A 113 -3.96 -48.58 -15.14
N ALA A 114 -2.85 -49.19 -15.55
CA ALA A 114 -2.07 -48.89 -16.73
C ALA A 114 -2.88 -48.70 -18.01
N PRO A 115 -2.49 -47.75 -18.88
CA PRO A 115 -3.22 -47.50 -20.10
C PRO A 115 -2.94 -48.57 -21.15
N ASN A 116 -4.03 -49.13 -21.66
CA ASN A 116 -4.05 -49.86 -22.91
C ASN A 116 -3.78 -48.88 -24.07
N THR A 117 -2.83 -49.20 -24.90
CA THR A 117 -2.48 -48.51 -26.13
C THR A 117 -3.55 -48.79 -27.17
N ASP A 118 -4.53 -47.88 -27.32
CA ASP A 118 -5.32 -47.81 -28.55
C ASP A 118 -5.29 -46.36 -29.05
N SER A 119 -4.81 -46.25 -30.28
CA SER A 119 -4.60 -45.04 -31.03
C SER A 119 -5.94 -44.36 -31.35
N VAL A 120 -6.22 -43.23 -30.66
CA VAL A 120 -7.30 -42.33 -31.04
C VAL A 120 -6.69 -41.18 -31.87
N LYS A 121 -7.13 -41.11 -33.14
CA LYS A 121 -6.85 -39.98 -34.03
C LYS A 121 -7.41 -38.69 -33.43
N VAL A 122 -6.52 -37.76 -33.07
CA VAL A 122 -6.88 -36.41 -32.61
C VAL A 122 -7.17 -35.55 -33.83
N ASP A 123 -8.36 -35.01 -33.88
CA ASP A 123 -8.79 -34.00 -34.86
C ASP A 123 -8.10 -32.66 -34.51
N PRO A 124 -7.29 -32.07 -35.42
CA PRO A 124 -6.50 -30.87 -35.11
C PRO A 124 -7.29 -29.57 -34.93
N ASN A 125 -8.63 -29.60 -35.02
CA ASN A 125 -9.47 -28.42 -34.94
C ASN A 125 -10.28 -28.27 -33.65
N LYS A 126 -10.01 -29.05 -32.62
CA LYS A 126 -10.66 -28.89 -31.31
C LYS A 126 -9.69 -28.35 -30.27
N VAL A 127 -9.57 -27.02 -30.20
CA VAL A 127 -8.95 -26.31 -29.11
C VAL A 127 -9.79 -26.54 -27.85
N PRO A 128 -9.25 -27.05 -26.72
CA PRO A 128 -9.99 -27.14 -25.48
C PRO A 128 -10.28 -25.71 -24.96
N GLN A 129 -11.55 -25.37 -24.88
CA GLN A 129 -11.96 -24.17 -24.14
C GLN A 129 -11.60 -24.35 -22.66
N PRO A 130 -11.11 -23.31 -21.96
CA PRO A 130 -10.91 -23.37 -20.54
C PRO A 130 -12.25 -23.49 -19.83
N THR A 131 -12.54 -24.67 -19.33
CA THR A 131 -13.67 -24.96 -18.47
C THR A 131 -13.38 -24.35 -17.10
N GLY A 132 -14.15 -23.34 -16.70
CA GLY A 132 -14.10 -22.83 -15.33
C GLY A 132 -14.40 -21.35 -15.17
N LYS A 133 -15.36 -20.82 -15.93
CA LYS A 133 -16.12 -19.67 -15.46
C LYS A 133 -17.45 -20.21 -14.95
N GLU A 134 -17.61 -20.25 -13.61
CA GLU A 134 -18.98 -20.21 -13.09
C GLU A 134 -19.68 -19.03 -13.78
N PRO A 135 -20.88 -19.27 -14.35
CA PRO A 135 -21.62 -18.18 -14.94
C PRO A 135 -21.92 -17.19 -13.83
N VAL A 136 -21.24 -16.03 -13.87
CA VAL A 136 -21.68 -14.86 -13.13
C VAL A 136 -23.12 -14.65 -13.58
N LYS A 137 -24.08 -14.97 -12.72
CA LYS A 137 -25.50 -14.73 -12.99
C LYS A 137 -25.62 -13.30 -13.52
N PRO A 138 -26.19 -13.08 -14.69
CA PRO A 138 -26.37 -11.72 -15.18
C PRO A 138 -27.16 -10.94 -14.13
N LEU A 139 -26.70 -9.76 -13.77
CA LEU A 139 -27.37 -8.85 -12.85
C LEU A 139 -28.78 -8.42 -13.36
N ALA A 140 -29.18 -8.92 -14.53
CA ALA A 140 -30.39 -8.55 -15.25
C ALA A 140 -31.72 -8.84 -14.52
N ASP A 141 -31.73 -9.73 -13.52
CA ASP A 141 -32.95 -10.07 -12.77
C ASP A 141 -33.17 -9.24 -11.50
N GLN A 142 -32.30 -8.25 -11.22
CA GLN A 142 -32.43 -7.41 -10.01
C GLN A 142 -32.68 -5.92 -10.35
N THR A 143 -33.30 -5.63 -11.46
CA THR A 143 -33.66 -4.26 -11.84
C THR A 143 -34.51 -3.61 -10.75
N GLY A 144 -34.03 -2.49 -10.23
CA GLY A 144 -34.77 -1.62 -9.30
C GLY A 144 -34.60 -1.92 -7.80
N LYS A 145 -33.82 -2.94 -7.40
CA LYS A 145 -33.67 -3.33 -5.98
C LYS A 145 -32.25 -3.28 -5.45
N THR A 146 -31.21 -3.24 -6.29
CA THR A 146 -29.82 -3.23 -5.86
C THR A 146 -29.49 -1.91 -5.14
N LYS A 147 -29.06 -2.00 -3.89
CA LYS A 147 -28.72 -0.82 -3.08
C LYS A 147 -27.32 -0.34 -3.38
N VAL A 148 -27.20 0.81 -4.00
CA VAL A 148 -25.95 1.42 -4.45
C VAL A 148 -25.55 2.55 -3.50
N TYR A 149 -24.34 2.49 -2.96
CA TYR A 149 -23.72 3.51 -2.14
C TYR A 149 -22.58 4.17 -2.93
N VAL A 150 -22.64 5.46 -3.14
CA VAL A 150 -21.57 6.22 -3.79
C VAL A 150 -20.75 6.94 -2.72
N ALA A 151 -19.46 6.63 -2.70
CA ALA A 151 -18.48 7.18 -1.77
C ALA A 151 -17.47 8.05 -2.52
N THR A 152 -17.42 9.34 -2.20
CA THR A 152 -16.44 10.25 -2.79
C THR A 152 -15.14 10.20 -1.98
N LEU A 153 -14.04 9.77 -2.62
CA LEU A 153 -12.67 9.80 -2.09
C LEU A 153 -11.92 10.93 -2.80
N LYS A 154 -11.93 12.11 -2.19
CA LYS A 154 -11.36 13.33 -2.80
C LYS A 154 -10.36 13.99 -1.86
N GLY A 155 -9.28 14.53 -2.44
CA GLY A 155 -8.25 15.26 -1.70
C GLY A 155 -6.89 14.60 -1.73
N THR A 156 -6.03 14.94 -0.78
CA THR A 156 -4.66 14.41 -0.69
C THR A 156 -4.70 12.96 -0.19
N PHE A 157 -4.09 12.07 -0.99
CA PHE A 157 -3.98 10.65 -0.63
C PHE A 157 -3.08 10.47 0.59
N GLY A 158 -3.48 9.64 1.53
CA GLY A 158 -2.80 9.47 2.82
C GLY A 158 -3.12 10.53 3.88
N GLU A 159 -3.85 11.57 3.52
CA GLU A 159 -4.33 12.62 4.43
C GLU A 159 -5.85 12.69 4.45
N ASP A 160 -6.45 13.29 3.40
CA ASP A 160 -7.91 13.37 3.25
C ASP A 160 -8.50 12.00 2.92
N ILE A 161 -7.83 11.24 2.05
CA ILE A 161 -8.15 9.85 1.71
C ILE A 161 -7.27 8.97 2.59
N SER A 162 -7.76 8.58 3.76
CA SER A 162 -7.03 7.83 4.77
C SER A 162 -7.92 6.78 5.46
N GLU A 163 -7.36 6.07 6.42
CA GLU A 163 -7.98 4.89 7.03
C GLU A 163 -9.27 5.19 7.78
N THR A 164 -9.26 6.22 8.63
CA THR A 164 -10.42 6.58 9.46
C THR A 164 -11.65 6.95 8.63
N PRO A 165 -11.57 7.89 7.66
CA PRO A 165 -12.71 8.19 6.81
C PRO A 165 -13.14 6.98 5.97
N LEU A 166 -12.22 6.16 5.44
CA LEU A 166 -12.57 4.97 4.66
C LEU A 166 -13.36 3.96 5.50
N ARG A 167 -12.89 3.63 6.71
CA ARG A 167 -13.63 2.74 7.62
C ARG A 167 -15.00 3.29 8.00
N ASN A 168 -15.11 4.61 8.21
CA ASN A 168 -16.38 5.24 8.55
C ASN A 168 -17.36 5.22 7.37
N ILE A 169 -16.90 5.43 6.15
CA ILE A 169 -17.67 5.29 4.92
C ILE A 169 -18.20 3.85 4.79
N LEU A 170 -17.34 2.84 4.99
CA LEU A 170 -17.75 1.44 4.89
C LEU A 170 -18.76 1.05 5.97
N LYS A 171 -18.61 1.56 7.20
CA LYS A 171 -19.60 1.37 8.27
C LYS A 171 -20.94 2.03 7.93
N ASP A 172 -20.92 3.22 7.36
CA ASP A 172 -22.14 3.89 6.91
C ASP A 172 -22.79 3.10 5.76
N ALA A 173 -22.01 2.68 4.76
CA ALA A 173 -22.50 1.86 3.66
C ALA A 173 -23.13 0.53 4.16
N ALA A 174 -22.50 -0.12 5.12
CA ALA A 174 -23.04 -1.33 5.76
C ALA A 174 -24.35 -1.03 6.51
N SER A 175 -24.45 0.10 7.23
CA SER A 175 -25.69 0.51 7.91
C SER A 175 -26.83 0.81 6.93
N GLN A 176 -26.51 1.24 5.72
CA GLN A 176 -27.43 1.51 4.60
C GLN A 176 -27.78 0.23 3.82
N HIS A 177 -27.24 -0.91 4.18
CA HIS A 177 -27.41 -2.17 3.49
C HIS A 177 -26.97 -2.14 2.02
N ALA A 178 -25.84 -1.47 1.74
CA ALA A 178 -25.30 -1.37 0.39
C ALA A 178 -24.85 -2.73 -0.17
N GLU A 179 -25.31 -3.07 -1.36
CA GLU A 179 -24.91 -4.26 -2.10
C GLU A 179 -23.77 -3.94 -3.10
N VAL A 180 -23.71 -2.66 -3.50
CA VAL A 180 -22.66 -2.12 -4.36
C VAL A 180 -22.11 -0.86 -3.71
N VAL A 181 -20.79 -0.75 -3.58
CA VAL A 181 -20.10 0.48 -3.15
C VAL A 181 -19.26 0.97 -4.32
N ILE A 182 -19.56 2.19 -4.79
CA ILE A 182 -18.82 2.87 -5.84
C ILE A 182 -17.91 3.90 -5.16
N PHE A 183 -16.61 3.75 -5.28
CA PHE A 183 -15.64 4.74 -4.85
C PHE A 183 -15.30 5.67 -6.02
N GLU A 184 -15.81 6.90 -5.98
CA GLU A 184 -15.38 7.98 -6.85
C GLU A 184 -14.03 8.49 -6.33
N LEU A 185 -12.94 8.10 -7.01
CA LEU A 185 -11.59 8.45 -6.62
C LEU A 185 -11.07 9.64 -7.43
N ASP A 186 -10.85 10.77 -6.72
CA ASP A 186 -10.33 12.02 -7.27
C ASP A 186 -9.25 12.56 -6.33
N ASN A 187 -8.03 11.99 -6.43
CA ASN A 187 -6.95 12.44 -5.58
C ASN A 187 -6.39 13.77 -6.05
N LYS A 188 -6.15 14.67 -5.10
CA LYS A 188 -5.47 15.92 -5.36
C LYS A 188 -3.99 15.63 -5.62
N TRP A 189 -3.64 15.65 -6.89
CA TRP A 189 -2.27 15.57 -7.35
C TRP A 189 -1.78 17.01 -7.58
N GLU A 190 -0.87 17.47 -6.74
CA GLU A 190 -0.20 18.75 -7.00
C GLU A 190 0.91 18.48 -8.00
N GLN A 191 0.74 19.00 -9.21
CA GLN A 191 1.83 19.19 -10.16
C GLN A 191 2.76 20.25 -9.56
N GLY A 192 3.46 19.91 -8.49
CA GLY A 192 4.49 20.75 -7.91
C GLY A 192 5.61 20.87 -8.92
N GLY A 193 5.69 22.03 -9.63
CA GLY A 193 6.56 22.30 -10.76
C GLY A 193 7.91 21.59 -10.69
N GLU A 194 8.50 21.26 -11.80
CA GLU A 194 9.83 20.67 -12.07
C GLU A 194 10.38 19.56 -11.12
N ARG A 195 9.70 19.26 -10.01
CA ARG A 195 10.07 18.18 -9.10
C ARG A 195 9.34 16.92 -9.46
N LEU A 196 10.12 15.89 -9.76
CA LEU A 196 9.61 14.54 -9.94
C LEU A 196 8.96 14.04 -8.63
N PRO A 197 7.95 13.14 -8.73
CA PRO A 197 7.35 12.45 -7.59
C PRO A 197 8.33 11.81 -6.60
N ASP A 198 9.56 11.65 -7.00
CA ASP A 198 10.67 10.97 -6.31
C ASP A 198 11.27 11.77 -5.14
N GLU A 199 10.95 13.04 -4.96
CA GLU A 199 11.47 13.78 -3.84
C GLU A 199 10.56 13.69 -2.60
N VAL A 200 10.88 12.71 -1.76
CA VAL A 200 10.57 12.60 -0.31
C VAL A 200 9.09 12.71 0.12
N GLY A 201 8.23 13.41 -0.62
CA GLY A 201 6.83 13.66 -0.23
C GLY A 201 5.85 12.55 -0.59
N GLU A 202 6.02 11.93 -1.76
CA GLU A 202 5.06 10.96 -2.29
C GLU A 202 5.28 9.54 -1.79
N LEU A 203 6.48 9.25 -1.35
CA LEU A 203 6.86 7.93 -0.86
C LEU A 203 6.16 7.57 0.46
N GLY A 204 5.87 8.55 1.30
CA GLY A 204 5.00 8.35 2.45
C GLY A 204 3.60 7.87 2.08
N PHE A 205 3.15 8.14 0.85
CA PHE A 205 1.83 7.76 0.37
C PHE A 205 1.74 6.30 -0.13
N VAL A 206 2.86 5.66 -0.50
CA VAL A 206 2.88 4.20 -0.75
C VAL A 206 2.48 3.46 0.52
N PHE A 207 2.99 3.87 1.68
CA PHE A 207 2.56 3.33 2.96
C PHE A 207 1.07 3.60 3.25
N ALA A 208 0.50 4.69 2.73
CA ALA A 208 -0.94 4.90 2.82
C ALA A 208 -1.72 3.87 2.01
N ALA A 209 -1.26 3.51 0.80
CA ALA A 209 -1.87 2.42 0.03
C ALA A 209 -1.82 1.08 0.78
N GLU A 210 -0.71 0.78 1.45
CA GLU A 210 -0.55 -0.43 2.27
C GLU A 210 -1.47 -0.47 3.50
N ARG A 211 -1.88 0.68 4.03
CA ARG A 211 -2.84 0.76 5.13
C ARG A 211 -4.29 0.76 4.66
N LEU A 212 -4.56 1.36 3.50
CA LEU A 212 -5.93 1.48 2.95
C LEU A 212 -6.41 0.19 2.28
N THR A 213 -5.54 -0.48 1.51
CA THR A 213 -5.92 -1.68 0.77
C THR A 213 -6.41 -2.82 1.66
N PRO A 214 -5.78 -3.13 2.82
CA PRO A 214 -6.31 -4.15 3.74
C PRO A 214 -7.71 -3.85 4.27
N ILE A 215 -8.11 -2.59 4.36
CA ILE A 215 -9.47 -2.23 4.77
C ILE A 215 -10.49 -2.74 3.74
N LEU A 216 -10.15 -2.64 2.45
CA LEU A 216 -11.01 -3.08 1.35
C LEU A 216 -10.94 -4.58 1.09
N THR A 217 -9.80 -5.22 1.35
CA THR A 217 -9.59 -6.64 1.06
C THR A 217 -9.89 -7.54 2.26
N ASN A 218 -9.50 -7.12 3.46
CA ASN A 218 -9.54 -7.95 4.67
C ASN A 218 -10.60 -7.50 5.68
N GLU A 219 -10.75 -6.18 5.92
CA GLU A 219 -11.70 -5.67 6.92
C GLU A 219 -13.13 -5.56 6.37
N LEU A 220 -13.30 -5.34 5.06
CA LEU A 220 -14.61 -5.18 4.43
C LEU A 220 -15.59 -6.32 4.77
N PRO A 221 -15.21 -7.62 4.64
CA PRO A 221 -16.11 -8.72 5.02
C PRO A 221 -16.53 -8.67 6.48
N THR A 222 -15.63 -8.27 7.37
CA THR A 222 -15.90 -8.14 8.79
C THR A 222 -16.86 -6.99 9.09
N ILE A 223 -16.63 -5.82 8.47
CA ILE A 223 -17.48 -4.62 8.64
C ILE A 223 -18.92 -4.93 8.22
N PHE A 224 -19.12 -5.55 7.07
CA PHE A 224 -20.45 -5.92 6.57
C PHE A 224 -21.03 -7.12 7.33
N GLY A 225 -20.21 -8.09 7.74
CA GLY A 225 -20.60 -9.22 8.57
C GLY A 225 -21.14 -8.80 9.94
N LEU A 226 -20.57 -7.77 10.55
CA LEU A 226 -21.09 -7.17 11.79
C LEU A 226 -22.49 -6.57 11.60
N ALA A 227 -22.79 -6.07 10.40
CA ALA A 227 -24.12 -5.61 10.00
C ALA A 227 -25.03 -6.75 9.49
N LYS A 228 -24.59 -8.02 9.62
CA LYS A 228 -25.29 -9.23 9.13
C LYS A 228 -25.57 -9.20 7.62
N GLN A 229 -24.59 -8.74 6.84
CA GLN A 229 -24.69 -8.59 5.40
C GLN A 229 -23.52 -9.25 4.68
N PRO A 230 -23.72 -9.69 3.43
CA PRO A 230 -22.62 -10.11 2.57
C PRO A 230 -21.74 -8.91 2.20
N SER A 231 -20.50 -9.17 1.87
CA SER A 231 -19.59 -8.15 1.34
C SER A 231 -20.16 -7.53 0.06
N PRO A 232 -20.16 -6.21 -0.09
CA PRO A 232 -20.64 -5.55 -1.29
C PRO A 232 -19.70 -5.76 -2.46
N ARG A 233 -20.22 -5.60 -3.67
CA ARG A 233 -19.38 -5.41 -4.85
C ARG A 233 -18.71 -4.04 -4.79
N VAL A 234 -17.37 -4.01 -4.82
CA VAL A 234 -16.59 -2.78 -4.82
C VAL A 234 -16.25 -2.38 -6.26
N ILE A 235 -16.49 -1.12 -6.59
CA ILE A 235 -16.22 -0.53 -7.90
C ILE A 235 -15.42 0.75 -7.68
N PHE A 236 -14.31 0.90 -8.39
CA PHE A 236 -13.61 2.18 -8.46
C PHE A 236 -14.01 2.95 -9.72
N TRP A 237 -14.50 4.16 -9.51
CA TRP A 237 -14.75 5.13 -10.56
C TRP A 237 -13.68 6.21 -10.47
N VAL A 238 -12.67 6.08 -11.31
CA VAL A 238 -11.48 6.93 -11.28
C VAL A 238 -11.72 8.22 -12.04
N LYS A 239 -11.70 9.34 -11.32
CA LYS A 239 -11.59 10.69 -11.88
C LYS A 239 -10.13 11.09 -12.01
N GLN A 240 -9.34 10.82 -10.97
CA GLN A 240 -7.91 10.93 -10.95
C GLN A 240 -7.33 9.99 -9.88
N ALA A 241 -6.32 9.19 -10.27
CA ALA A 241 -5.58 8.31 -9.37
C ALA A 241 -4.10 8.33 -9.75
N MET A 242 -3.41 9.43 -9.38
CA MET A 242 -2.01 9.64 -9.70
C MET A 242 -1.12 9.40 -8.48
N GLY A 243 0.12 8.92 -8.72
CA GLY A 243 1.03 8.52 -7.66
C GLY A 243 0.52 7.28 -6.91
N ALA A 244 0.83 7.16 -5.63
CA ALA A 244 0.49 5.98 -4.82
C ALA A 244 -1.02 5.68 -4.74
N SER A 245 -1.89 6.65 -4.96
CA SER A 245 -3.34 6.43 -5.04
C SER A 245 -3.74 5.50 -6.18
N ALA A 246 -2.90 5.40 -7.22
CA ALA A 246 -3.11 4.49 -8.36
C ALA A 246 -3.15 3.02 -7.94
N LEU A 247 -2.50 2.65 -6.84
CA LEU A 247 -2.49 1.26 -6.35
C LEU A 247 -3.84 0.81 -5.79
N LEU A 248 -4.64 1.74 -5.24
CA LEU A 248 -5.87 1.40 -4.55
C LEU A 248 -6.94 0.75 -5.45
N PRO A 249 -7.23 1.24 -6.68
CA PRO A 249 -8.19 0.62 -7.57
C PRO A 249 -7.85 -0.82 -7.95
N PHE A 250 -6.57 -1.18 -8.00
CA PHE A 250 -6.14 -2.52 -8.41
C PHE A 250 -6.52 -3.64 -7.43
N CYS A 251 -6.96 -3.30 -6.21
CA CYS A 251 -7.50 -4.32 -5.29
C CYS A 251 -8.94 -4.75 -5.62
N ALA A 252 -9.64 -4.03 -6.49
CA ALA A 252 -11.02 -4.31 -6.88
C ALA A 252 -11.10 -4.87 -8.31
N LYS A 253 -12.11 -5.71 -8.55
CA LYS A 253 -12.33 -6.32 -9.87
C LYS A 253 -12.89 -5.37 -10.92
N ASP A 254 -13.42 -4.23 -10.50
CA ASP A 254 -14.16 -3.32 -11.35
C ASP A 254 -13.58 -1.91 -11.25
N ILE A 255 -12.85 -1.50 -12.29
CA ILE A 255 -12.35 -0.14 -12.48
C ILE A 255 -13.10 0.47 -13.68
N TYR A 256 -13.68 1.65 -13.48
CA TYR A 256 -14.22 2.53 -14.52
C TYR A 256 -13.49 3.87 -14.46
N MET A 257 -13.38 4.56 -15.57
CA MET A 257 -12.62 5.80 -15.66
C MET A 257 -13.45 6.90 -16.31
N SER A 258 -13.27 8.16 -15.93
CA SER A 258 -13.79 9.27 -16.75
C SER A 258 -12.88 9.51 -17.96
N SER A 259 -13.41 10.13 -19.01
CA SER A 259 -12.72 10.29 -20.30
C SER A 259 -11.40 11.05 -20.20
N ASP A 260 -11.30 11.97 -19.25
CA ASP A 260 -10.11 12.80 -18.96
C ASP A 260 -9.25 12.29 -17.81
N SER A 261 -9.63 11.16 -17.22
CA SER A 261 -8.94 10.60 -16.05
C SER A 261 -7.57 10.02 -16.37
N ARG A 262 -6.76 9.92 -15.32
CA ARG A 262 -5.44 9.27 -15.34
C ARG A 262 -5.30 8.33 -14.15
N ILE A 263 -4.58 7.22 -14.37
CA ILE A 263 -4.18 6.28 -13.32
C ILE A 263 -2.72 5.87 -13.55
N GLY A 264 -1.87 6.02 -12.54
CA GLY A 264 -0.46 5.65 -12.63
C GLY A 264 0.50 6.72 -12.15
N GLY A 265 1.67 6.81 -12.82
CA GLY A 265 2.69 7.82 -12.55
C GLY A 265 3.31 7.71 -11.16
N ILE A 266 3.45 6.49 -10.60
CA ILE A 266 4.08 6.29 -9.29
C ILE A 266 5.58 6.51 -9.42
N GLY A 267 6.27 5.68 -10.21
CA GLY A 267 7.73 5.74 -10.38
C GLY A 267 8.51 5.65 -9.07
N GLY A 268 9.82 5.67 -9.16
CA GLY A 268 10.71 5.95 -8.02
C GLY A 268 10.61 5.04 -6.78
N LEU A 269 9.89 3.90 -6.82
CA LEU A 269 9.83 3.00 -5.67
C LEU A 269 11.23 2.50 -5.27
N THR A 270 12.11 2.28 -6.23
CA THR A 270 13.53 1.95 -6.00
C THR A 270 14.27 3.08 -5.29
N GLN A 271 13.86 4.30 -5.51
CA GLN A 271 14.52 5.49 -4.95
C GLN A 271 14.13 5.76 -3.48
N MET A 272 13.04 5.15 -2.99
CA MET A 272 12.61 5.27 -1.59
C MET A 272 13.67 4.82 -0.59
N PHE A 273 14.45 3.84 -0.96
CA PHE A 273 15.38 3.18 -0.05
C PHE A 273 16.84 3.52 -0.38
N LYS A 274 17.14 4.79 -0.69
CA LYS A 274 18.48 5.23 -1.08
C LYS A 274 19.53 5.15 0.05
N THR A 275 19.09 5.18 1.32
CA THR A 275 19.99 5.18 2.48
C THR A 275 19.88 3.87 3.26
N GLY A 276 20.99 3.36 3.77
CA GLY A 276 21.06 2.14 4.56
C GLY A 276 21.79 0.99 3.87
N ASP A 277 21.74 -0.18 4.48
CA ASP A 277 22.33 -1.40 3.96
C ASP A 277 21.61 -1.90 2.70
N GLU A 278 22.35 -2.26 1.65
CA GLU A 278 21.79 -2.65 0.34
C GLU A 278 20.87 -3.88 0.43
N VAL A 279 21.19 -4.84 1.31
CA VAL A 279 20.35 -6.03 1.51
C VAL A 279 19.04 -5.67 2.16
N VAL A 280 19.07 -4.75 3.14
CA VAL A 280 17.86 -4.24 3.81
C VAL A 280 16.99 -3.46 2.83
N LYS A 281 17.57 -2.59 2.03
CA LYS A 281 16.87 -1.83 0.98
C LYS A 281 16.18 -2.74 -0.01
N SER A 282 16.92 -3.72 -0.56
CA SER A 282 16.38 -4.68 -1.53
C SER A 282 15.22 -5.49 -0.96
N LYS A 283 15.30 -5.91 0.31
CA LYS A 283 14.21 -6.63 0.99
C LYS A 283 12.98 -5.74 1.19
N LEU A 284 13.16 -4.51 1.65
CA LEU A 284 12.06 -3.56 1.85
C LEU A 284 11.38 -3.25 0.52
N TYR A 285 12.15 -2.90 -0.49
CA TYR A 285 11.65 -2.68 -1.85
C TYR A 285 10.83 -3.86 -2.36
N SER A 286 11.40 -5.07 -2.29
CA SER A 286 10.72 -6.29 -2.75
C SER A 286 9.44 -6.57 -1.96
N ALA A 287 9.41 -6.27 -0.65
CA ALA A 287 8.23 -6.45 0.17
C ALA A 287 7.09 -5.51 -0.25
N HIS A 288 7.38 -4.22 -0.42
CA HIS A 288 6.36 -3.22 -0.81
C HIS A 288 5.84 -3.47 -2.23
N LEU A 289 6.74 -3.79 -3.17
CA LEU A 289 6.34 -4.15 -4.52
C LEU A 289 5.51 -5.44 -4.54
N GLY A 290 5.90 -6.44 -3.76
CA GLY A 290 5.16 -7.71 -3.61
C GLY A 290 3.77 -7.51 -3.03
N HIS A 291 3.57 -6.61 -2.06
CA HIS A 291 2.24 -6.25 -1.56
C HIS A 291 1.38 -5.66 -2.69
N ALA A 292 1.90 -4.68 -3.42
CA ALA A 292 1.16 -4.04 -4.51
C ALA A 292 0.81 -5.03 -5.64
N GLN A 293 1.73 -5.93 -6.01
CA GLN A 293 1.48 -7.01 -6.94
C GLN A 293 0.37 -7.96 -6.44
N GLY A 294 0.40 -8.29 -5.14
CA GLY A 294 -0.63 -9.13 -4.49
C GLY A 294 -2.02 -8.52 -4.59
N TRP A 295 -2.15 -7.20 -4.45
CA TRP A 295 -3.44 -6.50 -4.63
C TRP A 295 -3.93 -6.59 -6.08
N ALA A 296 -3.04 -6.38 -7.05
CA ALA A 296 -3.39 -6.49 -8.46
C ALA A 296 -3.85 -7.91 -8.84
N ILE A 297 -3.13 -8.92 -8.38
CA ILE A 297 -3.52 -10.33 -8.57
C ILE A 297 -4.90 -10.60 -7.95
N SER A 298 -5.15 -10.09 -6.73
CA SER A 298 -6.44 -10.22 -6.05
C SER A 298 -7.59 -9.55 -6.82
N GLY A 299 -7.31 -8.40 -7.44
CA GLY A 299 -8.25 -7.70 -8.32
C GLY A 299 -8.41 -8.34 -9.69
N GLY A 300 -7.54 -9.30 -10.05
CA GLY A 300 -7.57 -10.00 -11.36
C GLY A 300 -6.73 -9.33 -12.43
N TYR A 301 -5.75 -8.51 -12.05
CA TYR A 301 -4.84 -7.80 -12.96
C TYR A 301 -3.47 -8.48 -13.02
N ASP A 302 -2.76 -8.27 -14.11
CA ASP A 302 -1.40 -8.76 -14.29
C ASP A 302 -0.43 -7.97 -13.39
N PRO A 303 0.38 -8.63 -12.53
CA PRO A 303 1.30 -7.94 -11.61
C PRO A 303 2.38 -7.13 -12.32
N ARG A 304 2.70 -7.44 -13.57
CA ARG A 304 3.65 -6.67 -14.38
C ARG A 304 3.21 -5.23 -14.63
N ILE A 305 1.91 -4.97 -14.60
CA ILE A 305 1.36 -3.61 -14.65
C ILE A 305 1.83 -2.81 -13.43
N ILE A 306 1.84 -3.43 -12.24
CA ILE A 306 2.31 -2.78 -11.01
C ILE A 306 3.81 -2.47 -11.09
N ASN A 307 4.61 -3.38 -11.66
CA ASN A 307 6.03 -3.10 -11.89
C ASN A 307 6.21 -1.86 -12.77
N ALA A 308 5.52 -1.79 -13.89
CA ALA A 308 5.58 -0.66 -14.81
C ALA A 308 5.07 0.66 -14.20
N LEU A 309 4.13 0.59 -13.23
CA LEU A 309 3.65 1.76 -12.49
C LEU A 309 4.67 2.26 -11.46
N CYS A 310 5.47 1.36 -10.85
CA CYS A 310 6.27 1.63 -9.66
C CYS A 310 7.78 1.71 -9.93
N VAL A 311 8.26 1.11 -11.01
CA VAL A 311 9.69 0.93 -11.28
C VAL A 311 10.08 1.61 -12.57
N VAL A 312 11.01 2.55 -12.52
CA VAL A 312 11.47 3.33 -13.68
C VAL A 312 12.28 2.45 -14.64
N GLU A 313 13.06 1.50 -14.12
CA GLU A 313 13.93 0.64 -14.93
C GLU A 313 13.23 -0.64 -15.44
N TYR A 314 11.90 -0.62 -15.59
CA TYR A 314 11.15 -1.82 -15.93
C TYR A 314 10.59 -1.83 -17.34
N TRP A 315 11.15 -2.67 -18.19
CA TRP A 315 10.66 -2.90 -19.54
C TRP A 315 9.32 -3.63 -19.56
N LEU A 316 8.31 -3.03 -20.13
CA LEU A 316 7.03 -3.67 -20.38
C LEU A 316 6.53 -3.38 -21.78
N SER A 317 6.26 -4.40 -22.55
CA SER A 317 5.53 -4.32 -23.80
C SER A 317 4.29 -5.20 -23.77
N CYS A 318 3.36 -4.96 -24.68
CA CYS A 318 2.15 -5.75 -24.75
C CYS A 318 1.71 -6.02 -26.20
N LYS A 319 0.90 -7.05 -26.35
CA LYS A 319 0.15 -7.33 -27.57
C LYS A 319 -1.31 -7.48 -27.25
N VAL A 320 -2.14 -6.71 -27.94
CA VAL A 320 -3.61 -6.79 -27.79
C VAL A 320 -4.19 -7.55 -28.97
N THR A 321 -4.81 -8.68 -28.71
CA THR A 321 -5.46 -9.52 -29.72
C THR A 321 -6.91 -9.75 -29.32
N GLY A 322 -7.82 -8.99 -29.90
CA GLY A 322 -9.24 -9.04 -29.53
C GLY A 322 -9.45 -8.65 -28.06
N GLU A 323 -9.91 -9.61 -27.26
CA GLU A 323 -10.16 -9.41 -25.83
C GLU A 323 -8.97 -9.81 -24.92
N GLN A 324 -7.92 -10.34 -25.50
CA GLN A 324 -6.73 -10.79 -24.75
C GLN A 324 -5.62 -9.75 -24.83
N VAL A 325 -4.93 -9.57 -23.72
CA VAL A 325 -3.72 -8.75 -23.61
C VAL A 325 -2.61 -9.65 -23.09
N GLU A 326 -1.53 -9.75 -23.86
CA GLU A 326 -0.32 -10.46 -23.47
C GLU A 326 0.76 -9.42 -23.13
N TYR A 327 1.40 -9.59 -21.99
CA TYR A 327 2.47 -8.70 -21.54
C TYR A 327 3.84 -9.38 -21.65
N TYR A 328 4.87 -8.61 -21.99
CA TYR A 328 6.24 -9.10 -22.15
C TYR A 328 7.22 -8.16 -21.43
N GLU A 329 8.11 -8.74 -20.62
CA GLU A 329 9.15 -8.00 -19.87
C GLU A 329 10.38 -7.76 -20.75
N ARG A 330 10.19 -7.07 -21.83
CA ARG A 330 11.22 -6.75 -22.83
C ARG A 330 10.73 -5.65 -23.78
N ASN A 331 11.64 -5.14 -24.60
CA ASN A 331 11.27 -4.22 -25.68
C ASN A 331 10.24 -4.85 -26.63
N ALA A 332 9.40 -4.02 -27.19
CA ALA A 332 8.38 -4.43 -28.15
C ALA A 332 9.00 -4.90 -29.47
N ASP A 333 8.36 -5.91 -30.08
CA ASP A 333 8.61 -6.32 -31.47
C ASP A 333 7.47 -5.82 -32.38
N PRO A 334 7.64 -4.67 -33.07
CA PRO A 334 6.58 -4.11 -33.90
C PRO A 334 6.16 -5.03 -35.04
N LEU A 335 7.04 -5.94 -35.51
CA LEU A 335 6.71 -6.90 -36.56
C LEU A 335 5.71 -7.96 -36.10
N LYS A 336 5.62 -8.20 -34.78
CA LYS A 336 4.63 -9.09 -34.17
C LYS A 336 3.38 -8.35 -33.70
N GLY A 337 3.29 -7.05 -33.95
CA GLY A 337 2.18 -6.21 -33.48
C GLY A 337 2.22 -5.92 -31.97
N GLU A 338 3.41 -5.94 -31.40
CA GLU A 338 3.64 -5.54 -30.01
C GLU A 338 3.84 -4.01 -29.92
N GLU A 339 3.45 -3.43 -28.80
CA GLU A 339 3.70 -2.03 -28.48
C GLU A 339 4.44 -1.90 -27.14
N LEU A 340 5.31 -0.90 -27.07
CA LEU A 340 6.03 -0.57 -25.85
C LEU A 340 5.10 0.20 -24.90
N LEU A 341 5.10 -0.18 -23.64
CA LEU A 341 4.39 0.51 -22.55
C LEU A 341 5.36 1.29 -21.66
N THR A 342 6.48 0.64 -21.26
CA THR A 342 7.57 1.26 -20.49
C THR A 342 8.91 0.69 -20.92
N ASP A 343 9.98 1.47 -20.77
CA ASP A 343 11.37 1.07 -20.99
C ASP A 343 12.22 1.11 -19.70
N ASP A 344 13.54 1.19 -19.82
CA ASP A 344 14.46 1.20 -18.68
C ASP A 344 14.75 2.59 -18.11
N GLY A 345 14.13 3.64 -18.65
CA GLY A 345 14.32 5.02 -18.18
C GLY A 345 15.74 5.56 -18.31
N THR A 346 16.62 4.89 -19.09
CA THR A 346 18.05 5.23 -19.20
C THR A 346 18.44 5.88 -20.51
N ASP A 347 17.52 6.02 -21.43
CA ASP A 347 17.78 6.60 -22.74
C ASP A 347 18.02 8.13 -22.66
N ALA A 348 18.50 8.71 -23.79
CA ALA A 348 18.72 10.14 -23.91
C ALA A 348 17.41 10.97 -23.93
N ARG A 349 16.27 10.32 -23.76
CA ARG A 349 14.92 10.87 -23.78
C ARG A 349 14.15 10.56 -22.50
N ALA A 350 14.81 10.65 -21.34
CA ALA A 350 14.12 10.52 -20.06
C ALA A 350 12.85 11.39 -20.03
N ASP A 351 11.75 10.79 -19.61
CA ASP A 351 10.45 11.43 -19.56
C ASP A 351 10.47 12.72 -18.76
N THR A 352 9.95 13.78 -19.33
CA THR A 352 9.62 14.98 -18.57
C THR A 352 8.48 14.68 -17.59
N VAL A 353 8.35 15.47 -16.52
CA VAL A 353 7.22 15.37 -15.57
C VAL A 353 5.88 15.44 -16.32
N LYS A 354 5.79 16.29 -17.34
CA LYS A 354 4.58 16.43 -18.15
C LYS A 354 4.24 15.15 -18.92
N GLU A 355 5.22 14.51 -19.53
CA GLU A 355 5.02 13.26 -20.26
C GLU A 355 4.61 12.11 -19.35
N ARG A 356 5.24 11.99 -18.18
CA ARG A 356 4.80 11.01 -17.16
C ARG A 356 3.35 11.21 -16.72
N ILE A 357 2.93 12.45 -16.51
CA ILE A 357 1.57 12.78 -16.08
C ILE A 357 0.56 12.56 -17.20
N SER A 358 0.88 12.97 -18.44
CA SER A 358 -0.02 12.80 -19.58
C SER A 358 -0.16 11.35 -20.03
N GLY A 359 0.82 10.49 -19.72
CA GLY A 359 0.91 9.12 -20.22
C GLY A 359 1.49 9.01 -21.62
N ASP A 360 2.14 10.09 -22.09
CA ASP A 360 2.87 10.13 -23.37
C ASP A 360 4.32 9.63 -23.21
N GLY A 361 4.79 9.54 -21.95
CA GLY A 361 6.10 9.01 -21.61
C GLY A 361 6.14 7.48 -21.53
N ASN A 362 7.34 6.95 -21.40
CA ASN A 362 7.62 5.51 -21.38
C ASN A 362 8.55 5.05 -20.23
N ASP A 363 9.03 5.95 -19.36
CA ASP A 363 9.79 5.55 -18.16
C ASP A 363 8.90 4.91 -17.09
N VAL A 364 7.69 5.43 -16.94
CA VAL A 364 6.73 5.00 -15.91
C VAL A 364 5.32 4.94 -16.50
N LEU A 365 4.64 3.84 -16.29
CA LEU A 365 3.31 3.66 -16.83
C LEU A 365 2.31 4.65 -16.20
N THR A 366 1.74 5.47 -17.07
CA THR A 366 0.52 6.24 -16.77
C THR A 366 -0.51 5.92 -17.85
N LEU A 367 -1.71 5.61 -17.43
CA LEU A 367 -2.81 5.18 -18.29
C LEU A 367 -3.87 6.27 -18.33
N ASP A 368 -4.21 6.74 -19.50
CA ASP A 368 -5.47 7.43 -19.76
C ASP A 368 -6.64 6.43 -19.87
N ALA A 369 -7.86 6.94 -19.91
CA ALA A 369 -9.05 6.10 -19.99
C ALA A 369 -9.07 5.18 -21.22
N LYS A 370 -8.55 5.64 -22.37
CA LYS A 370 -8.52 4.86 -23.62
C LYS A 370 -7.50 3.73 -23.54
N LYS A 371 -6.28 4.04 -23.07
CA LYS A 371 -5.20 3.07 -22.89
C LYS A 371 -5.60 2.00 -21.85
N ALA A 372 -6.18 2.45 -20.71
CA ALA A 372 -6.67 1.56 -19.67
C ALA A 372 -7.80 0.62 -20.15
N LEU A 373 -8.74 1.14 -20.94
CA LEU A 373 -9.80 0.33 -21.53
C LEU A 373 -9.23 -0.68 -22.52
N ARG A 374 -8.33 -0.26 -23.39
CA ARG A 374 -7.69 -1.14 -24.38
C ARG A 374 -6.86 -2.25 -23.73
N LEU A 375 -6.16 -1.94 -22.64
CA LEU A 375 -5.39 -2.91 -21.86
C LEU A 375 -6.25 -3.75 -20.89
N ARG A 376 -7.58 -3.62 -20.93
CA ARG A 376 -8.53 -4.35 -20.08
C ARG A 376 -8.35 -4.10 -18.57
N ILE A 377 -7.67 -3.01 -18.22
CA ILE A 377 -7.55 -2.53 -16.83
C ILE A 377 -8.85 -1.84 -16.43
N SER A 378 -9.37 -0.93 -17.26
CA SER A 378 -10.71 -0.38 -17.09
C SER A 378 -11.75 -1.20 -17.82
N LYS A 379 -12.95 -1.33 -17.25
CA LYS A 379 -14.10 -2.00 -17.86
C LYS A 379 -14.99 -1.06 -18.68
N GLY A 380 -14.75 0.25 -18.61
CA GLY A 380 -15.52 1.23 -19.36
C GLY A 380 -15.18 2.64 -18.99
N THR A 381 -15.70 3.58 -19.78
CA THR A 381 -15.58 5.02 -19.55
C THR A 381 -16.93 5.59 -19.18
N ALA A 382 -16.98 6.41 -18.13
CA ALA A 382 -18.19 7.10 -17.67
C ALA A 382 -17.82 8.45 -17.06
N ASP A 383 -18.38 9.53 -17.59
CA ASP A 383 -18.06 10.91 -17.17
C ASP A 383 -18.94 11.39 -16.02
N ASP A 384 -20.14 10.83 -15.91
CA ASP A 384 -21.10 11.11 -14.87
C ASP A 384 -21.65 9.82 -14.23
N LEU A 385 -22.34 9.99 -13.11
CA LEU A 385 -22.87 8.86 -12.35
C LEU A 385 -23.96 8.09 -13.13
N ASP A 386 -24.76 8.77 -13.92
CA ASP A 386 -25.84 8.11 -14.67
C ASP A 386 -25.26 7.22 -15.78
N SER A 387 -24.25 7.71 -16.50
CA SER A 387 -23.49 6.92 -17.47
C SER A 387 -22.82 5.70 -16.82
N LEU A 388 -22.28 5.85 -15.62
CA LEU A 388 -21.68 4.75 -14.87
C LEU A 388 -22.75 3.72 -14.44
N LEU A 389 -23.86 4.18 -13.87
CA LEU A 389 -24.95 3.27 -13.48
C LEU A 389 -25.51 2.53 -14.67
N TYR A 390 -25.67 3.19 -15.83
CA TYR A 390 -26.07 2.55 -17.08
C TYR A 390 -25.06 1.46 -17.52
N ALA A 391 -23.77 1.78 -17.51
CA ALA A 391 -22.71 0.81 -17.84
C ALA A 391 -22.71 -0.40 -16.90
N LEU A 392 -23.03 -0.17 -15.63
CA LEU A 392 -23.13 -1.20 -14.58
C LEU A 392 -24.46 -1.96 -14.62
N LYS A 393 -25.44 -1.51 -15.41
CA LYS A 393 -26.82 -2.01 -15.43
C LYS A 393 -27.51 -1.91 -14.07
N LEU A 394 -27.26 -0.79 -13.37
CA LEU A 394 -27.84 -0.49 -12.07
C LEU A 394 -28.92 0.58 -12.21
N ASP A 395 -29.99 0.46 -11.42
CA ASP A 395 -31.07 1.43 -11.40
C ASP A 395 -30.74 2.58 -10.43
N ARG A 396 -30.97 3.83 -10.87
CA ARG A 396 -30.79 5.03 -10.07
C ARG A 396 -31.65 5.02 -8.79
N SER A 397 -32.81 4.37 -8.80
CA SER A 397 -33.67 4.25 -7.61
C SER A 397 -33.01 3.46 -6.47
N GLY A 398 -31.96 2.68 -6.76
CA GLY A 398 -31.15 1.98 -5.78
C GLY A 398 -30.13 2.87 -5.04
N LEU A 399 -29.93 4.11 -5.48
CA LEU A 399 -28.99 5.03 -4.83
C LEU A 399 -29.39 5.32 -3.38
N ARG A 400 -28.42 5.33 -2.49
CA ARG A 400 -28.59 5.70 -1.08
C ARG A 400 -28.52 7.22 -0.96
N VAL A 401 -29.68 7.88 -0.86
CA VAL A 401 -29.78 9.34 -0.73
C VAL A 401 -29.36 9.86 0.65
N ASP A 402 -29.36 8.98 1.64
CA ASP A 402 -28.93 9.24 3.02
C ASP A 402 -27.45 8.89 3.26
N ALA A 403 -26.70 8.60 2.21
CA ALA A 403 -25.26 8.35 2.26
C ALA A 403 -24.48 9.56 2.81
N LYS A 404 -23.63 9.30 3.81
CA LYS A 404 -22.87 10.33 4.54
C LYS A 404 -21.42 10.46 4.08
N SER A 405 -21.01 9.78 3.00
CA SER A 405 -19.61 9.72 2.57
C SER A 405 -18.97 11.10 2.45
N LYS A 406 -19.64 12.05 1.81
CA LYS A 406 -19.15 13.42 1.65
C LYS A 406 -18.97 14.14 2.99
N SER A 407 -19.93 14.04 3.90
CA SER A 407 -19.84 14.67 5.22
C SER A 407 -18.75 14.02 6.09
N ILE A 408 -18.50 12.72 5.92
CA ILE A 408 -17.42 12.00 6.62
C ILE A 408 -16.07 12.50 6.14
N THR A 409 -15.84 12.58 4.82
CA THR A 409 -14.56 13.04 4.26
C THR A 409 -14.30 14.51 4.56
N GLU A 410 -15.28 15.40 4.32
CA GLU A 410 -15.14 16.83 4.62
C GLU A 410 -14.94 17.08 6.13
N GLY A 411 -15.65 16.34 6.98
CA GLY A 411 -15.51 16.43 8.43
C GLY A 411 -14.10 16.00 8.87
N TRP A 412 -13.57 14.92 8.32
CA TRP A 412 -12.21 14.45 8.58
C TRP A 412 -11.17 15.48 8.11
N SER A 413 -11.25 15.95 6.86
CA SER A 413 -10.31 16.94 6.32
C SER A 413 -10.25 18.21 7.16
N LYS A 414 -11.40 18.69 7.64
CA LYS A 414 -11.46 19.85 8.55
C LYS A 414 -10.78 19.56 9.88
N GLN A 415 -11.10 18.41 10.52
CA GLN A 415 -10.48 18.03 11.79
C GLN A 415 -8.96 17.86 11.65
N LEU A 416 -8.50 17.25 10.57
CA LEU A 416 -7.09 17.09 10.27
C LEU A 416 -6.40 18.44 10.05
N ALA A 417 -7.01 19.36 9.32
CA ALA A 417 -6.47 20.70 9.11
C ALA A 417 -6.34 21.49 10.43
N ASP A 418 -7.32 21.38 11.32
CA ASP A 418 -7.27 22.01 12.65
C ASP A 418 -6.19 21.34 13.54
N ALA A 419 -6.07 20.00 13.48
CA ALA A 419 -5.02 19.25 14.16
C ALA A 419 -3.61 19.67 13.70
N LYS A 420 -3.39 19.83 12.39
CA LYS A 420 -2.13 20.31 11.81
C LYS A 420 -1.77 21.72 12.32
N LYS A 421 -2.75 22.64 12.38
CA LYS A 421 -2.56 23.99 12.95
C LYS A 421 -2.19 23.93 14.43
N GLN A 422 -2.94 23.12 15.21
CA GLN A 422 -2.68 22.94 16.64
C GLN A 422 -1.28 22.35 16.88
N TYR A 423 -0.87 21.35 16.10
CA TYR A 423 0.41 20.69 16.22
C TYR A 423 1.57 21.68 15.98
N ARG A 424 1.49 22.45 14.91
CA ARG A 424 2.48 23.51 14.61
C ARG A 424 2.55 24.55 15.72
N LYS A 425 1.40 25.04 16.20
CA LYS A 425 1.33 26.00 17.30
C LYS A 425 1.99 25.47 18.58
N LEU A 426 1.70 24.21 18.95
CA LEU A 426 2.30 23.57 20.12
C LEU A 426 3.83 23.46 19.99
N TRP A 427 4.32 23.17 18.79
CA TRP A 427 5.75 23.12 18.49
C TRP A 427 6.42 24.50 18.67
N GLU A 428 5.85 25.55 18.10
CA GLU A 428 6.31 26.91 18.23
C GLU A 428 6.30 27.35 19.71
N GLU A 429 5.20 27.14 20.41
CA GLU A 429 5.06 27.44 21.83
C GLU A 429 6.06 26.65 22.70
N ALA A 430 6.40 25.41 22.36
CA ALA A 430 7.42 24.64 23.05
C ALA A 430 8.84 25.23 22.81
N GLY A 431 9.09 25.76 21.62
CA GLY A 431 10.33 26.45 21.26
C GLY A 431 10.52 27.77 22.02
N ASP A 432 9.43 28.51 22.23
CA ASP A 432 9.46 29.82 22.93
C ASP A 432 9.71 29.72 24.44
N VAL A 433 9.51 28.53 25.03
CA VAL A 433 9.79 28.31 26.47
C VAL A 433 11.27 28.37 26.74
N ARG A 434 11.75 29.44 27.40
CA ARG A 434 13.13 29.60 27.83
C ARG A 434 13.41 28.76 29.08
N VAL A 435 14.42 27.91 29.01
CA VAL A 435 14.85 27.03 30.13
C VAL A 435 16.10 27.51 30.80
N ASP A 436 16.74 28.55 30.24
CA ASP A 436 18.02 29.13 30.66
C ASP A 436 17.82 30.21 31.75
N ALA A 437 17.52 29.81 32.98
CA ALA A 437 17.52 30.71 34.15
C ALA A 437 18.72 30.35 35.05
N PRO A 438 19.92 30.98 34.88
CA PRO A 438 21.09 30.67 35.69
C PRO A 438 20.83 30.88 37.19
N GLY A 439 21.17 29.88 38.01
CA GLY A 439 21.00 29.94 39.48
C GLY A 439 19.58 29.67 39.98
N ASP A 440 18.54 29.68 39.14
CA ASP A 440 17.16 29.45 39.56
C ASP A 440 16.67 28.06 39.11
N TYR A 441 16.79 27.08 40.01
CA TYR A 441 16.35 25.72 39.79
C TYR A 441 14.84 25.63 39.56
N ASP A 442 14.04 26.34 40.36
CA ASP A 442 12.58 26.26 40.31
C ASP A 442 12.03 26.83 39.01
N ALA A 443 12.58 27.96 38.54
CA ALA A 443 12.24 28.54 37.25
C ALA A 443 12.57 27.60 36.11
N ARG A 444 13.77 26.96 36.10
CA ARG A 444 14.14 25.98 35.08
C ARG A 444 13.24 24.75 35.08
N THR A 445 12.95 24.22 36.29
CA THR A 445 12.08 23.04 36.43
C THR A 445 10.65 23.35 35.96
N LYS A 446 10.11 24.50 36.31
CA LYS A 446 8.81 24.98 35.83
C LYS A 446 8.78 25.13 34.30
N ALA A 447 9.80 25.74 33.72
CA ALA A 447 9.93 25.92 32.28
C ALA A 447 9.99 24.56 31.55
N ARG A 448 10.84 23.64 32.02
CA ARG A 448 10.90 22.26 31.48
C ARG A 448 9.56 21.54 31.59
N GLY A 449 8.84 21.68 32.70
CA GLY A 449 7.51 21.12 32.88
C GLY A 449 6.47 21.68 31.89
N ILE A 450 6.57 22.98 31.55
CA ILE A 450 5.71 23.57 30.51
C ILE A 450 6.06 23.00 29.15
N ARG A 451 7.33 22.95 28.75
CA ARG A 451 7.77 22.38 27.46
C ARG A 451 7.38 20.93 27.34
N LYS A 452 7.57 20.13 28.37
CA LYS A 452 7.16 18.73 28.41
C LYS A 452 5.65 18.56 28.12
N ARG A 453 4.80 19.34 28.81
CA ARG A 453 3.34 19.30 28.57
C ARG A 453 2.96 19.66 27.14
N LYS A 454 3.70 20.55 26.46
CA LYS A 454 3.46 20.85 25.05
C LYS A 454 3.76 19.65 24.16
N PHE A 455 4.87 18.95 24.39
CA PHE A 455 5.21 17.72 23.64
C PHE A 455 4.22 16.59 23.93
N GLU A 456 3.76 16.44 25.17
CA GLU A 456 2.69 15.48 25.52
C GLU A 456 1.36 15.82 24.82
N ALA A 457 1.01 17.10 24.71
CA ALA A 457 -0.15 17.55 23.95
C ALA A 457 0.02 17.27 22.44
N MET A 458 1.24 17.44 21.89
CA MET A 458 1.53 17.05 20.50
C MET A 458 1.38 15.54 20.29
N LEU A 459 1.83 14.69 21.22
CA LEU A 459 1.61 13.26 21.15
C LEU A 459 0.11 12.91 21.12
N SER A 460 -0.71 13.57 21.94
CA SER A 460 -2.15 13.35 21.93
C SER A 460 -2.81 13.72 20.60
N VAL A 461 -2.30 14.76 19.91
CA VAL A 461 -2.74 15.12 18.56
C VAL A 461 -2.28 14.06 17.57
N TRP A 462 -1.03 13.59 17.68
CA TRP A 462 -0.47 12.54 16.85
C TRP A 462 -1.26 11.25 16.97
N ASP A 463 -1.52 10.75 18.17
CA ASP A 463 -2.25 9.51 18.43
C ASP A 463 -3.62 9.49 17.74
N ARG A 464 -4.27 10.65 17.68
CA ARG A 464 -5.62 10.78 17.08
C ARG A 464 -5.61 10.91 15.57
N TYR A 465 -4.58 11.53 14.99
CA TYR A 465 -4.53 11.93 13.58
C TYR A 465 -3.28 11.41 12.87
N HIS A 466 -2.58 10.40 13.43
CA HIS A 466 -1.28 9.92 12.92
C HIS A 466 -1.29 9.61 11.43
N GLU A 467 -2.35 9.01 10.91
CA GLU A 467 -2.49 8.64 9.52
C GLU A 467 -2.32 9.83 8.55
N GLY A 468 -2.91 10.98 8.87
CA GLY A 468 -2.78 12.20 8.08
C GLY A 468 -1.61 13.10 8.52
N MET A 469 -1.02 12.85 9.70
CA MET A 469 0.15 13.57 10.21
C MET A 469 1.47 12.97 9.70
N MET A 470 1.49 11.65 9.47
CA MET A 470 2.68 10.90 9.08
C MET A 470 3.35 11.42 7.80
N PRO A 471 2.62 11.66 6.69
CA PRO A 471 3.22 12.28 5.51
C PRO A 471 3.49 13.78 5.67
N TRP A 472 2.64 14.49 6.43
CA TRP A 472 2.68 15.94 6.53
C TRP A 472 3.80 16.48 7.46
N ALA A 473 4.02 15.86 8.63
CA ALA A 473 4.93 16.40 9.64
C ALA A 473 6.40 16.46 9.15
N PRO A 474 6.96 15.41 8.50
CA PRO A 474 8.33 15.47 7.97
C PRO A 474 8.49 16.53 6.89
N GLN A 475 7.52 16.69 5.98
CA GLN A 475 7.55 17.70 4.93
C GLN A 475 7.58 19.13 5.49
N ASN A 476 6.95 19.34 6.65
CA ASN A 476 6.93 20.61 7.36
C ASN A 476 8.04 20.74 8.40
N ARG A 477 9.01 19.83 8.44
CA ARG A 477 10.12 19.79 9.39
C ARG A 477 9.64 19.80 10.85
N LEU A 478 8.52 19.16 11.10
CA LEU A 478 7.96 18.99 12.44
C LEU A 478 8.34 17.61 12.98
N PRO A 479 8.48 17.44 14.31
CA PRO A 479 8.85 16.15 14.88
C PRO A 479 7.76 15.11 14.65
N MET A 480 8.17 13.88 14.50
CA MET A 480 7.29 12.69 14.54
C MET A 480 7.21 12.14 15.97
N GLU A 481 6.37 11.13 16.16
CA GLU A 481 6.09 10.50 17.45
C GLU A 481 7.36 10.14 18.23
N GLU A 482 8.29 9.41 17.61
CA GLU A 482 9.51 8.96 18.26
C GLU A 482 10.42 10.12 18.70
N GLN A 483 10.49 11.17 17.89
CA GLN A 483 11.25 12.37 18.25
C GLN A 483 10.63 13.11 19.44
N LEU A 484 9.29 13.18 19.50
CA LEU A 484 8.59 13.77 20.65
C LEU A 484 8.84 12.97 21.92
N LYS A 485 8.79 11.63 21.86
CA LYS A 485 9.13 10.76 22.99
C LYS A 485 10.57 10.99 23.46
N GLN A 486 11.52 11.09 22.53
CA GLN A 486 12.90 11.41 22.84
C GLN A 486 13.06 12.79 23.52
N TYR A 487 12.36 13.82 23.03
CA TYR A 487 12.38 15.14 23.66
C TYR A 487 11.82 15.11 25.10
N ILE A 488 10.74 14.37 25.33
CA ILE A 488 10.14 14.20 26.67
C ILE A 488 11.12 13.49 27.61
N GLU A 489 11.76 12.41 27.16
CA GLU A 489 12.74 11.69 27.99
C GLU A 489 13.97 12.55 28.27
N ARG A 490 14.47 13.29 27.30
CA ARG A 490 15.57 14.22 27.52
C ARG A 490 15.23 15.25 28.58
N ILE A 491 14.04 15.84 28.57
CA ILE A 491 13.59 16.78 29.59
C ILE A 491 13.57 16.13 30.98
N LYS A 492 13.13 14.89 31.12
CA LYS A 492 13.13 14.14 32.38
C LYS A 492 14.57 13.95 32.93
N ILE A 493 15.49 13.56 32.04
CA ILE A 493 16.92 13.41 32.40
C ILE A 493 17.48 14.71 32.86
N GLU A 494 17.28 15.82 32.13
CA GLU A 494 17.75 17.15 32.48
C GLU A 494 17.17 17.64 33.84
N GLN A 495 15.89 17.40 34.12
CA GLN A 495 15.25 17.72 35.39
C GLN A 495 15.87 16.93 36.55
N ASN A 496 16.23 15.67 36.34
CA ASN A 496 16.83 14.84 37.38
C ASN A 496 18.31 15.27 37.63
N ALA A 497 19.04 15.60 36.57
CA ALA A 497 20.43 16.05 36.68
C ALA A 497 20.57 17.44 37.36
N ASP A 498 19.56 18.29 37.19
CA ASP A 498 19.56 19.67 37.72
C ASP A 498 19.06 19.78 39.18
N LYS A 499 18.63 18.65 39.80
CA LYS A 499 18.18 18.67 41.20
C LYS A 499 19.29 19.10 42.14
N PRO A 500 19.02 20.03 43.05
CA PRO A 500 19.99 20.35 44.11
C PRO A 500 20.31 19.09 44.91
N ARG A 501 21.62 18.89 45.15
CA ARG A 501 22.10 17.79 46.01
C ARG A 501 21.89 18.10 47.46
#